data_60b9f3d44e7291e77d27d95e74e71d32
#
_entry.id   60b9f3d44e7291e77d27d95e74e71d32
#
_cell.length_a   1.000
_cell.length_b   1.000
_cell.length_c   1.000
_cell.angle_alpha   90.00
_cell.angle_beta   90.00
_cell.angle_gamma   90.00
#
_symmetry.space_group_name_H-M   'P 1'
#
loop_
_entity.id
_entity.type
_entity.pdbx_description
1 polymer ?
#
loop_
_entity_poly.entity_id
_entity_poly.type
_entity_poly.pdbx_seq_one_letter_code
_entity_poly.pdbx_strand_id
1 'polypeptide(L)' 'MKAKYGIVIEDAGGNYSAYVPDLPGCVATGQTIEEVSREITEAIEFHLEGLCEDGLPIPEPSTVCAYVEV' A
#
# COMPACT_ATOMS: atom_id res chain seq x y z
N MET A 1 2.83 -0.51 -17.54
CA MET A 1 1.79 0.40 -17.08
C MET A 1 2.03 0.80 -15.63
N LYS A 2 1.92 2.09 -15.34
CA LYS A 2 2.13 2.56 -13.96
C LYS A 2 0.81 2.98 -13.35
N ALA A 3 0.56 2.50 -12.14
CA ALA A 3 -0.60 2.89 -11.37
C ALA A 3 -0.14 3.51 -10.05
N LYS A 4 -0.91 4.46 -9.56
CA LYS A 4 -0.62 5.10 -8.28
C LYS A 4 -1.68 4.66 -7.26
N TYR A 5 -1.25 3.87 -6.29
CA TYR A 5 -2.14 3.46 -5.21
C TYR A 5 -1.91 4.34 -4.00
N GLY A 6 -3.00 4.79 -3.39
CA GLY A 6 -2.91 5.48 -2.12
C GLY A 6 -2.54 4.49 -1.02
N ILE A 7 -1.66 4.91 -0.12
CA ILE A 7 -1.30 4.10 1.04
C ILE A 7 -1.62 4.88 2.31
N VAL A 8 -1.90 4.14 3.38
CA VAL A 8 -2.10 4.73 4.71
C VAL A 8 -0.96 4.24 5.58
N ILE A 9 -0.25 5.17 6.20
CA ILE A 9 0.83 4.86 7.13
C ILE A 9 0.41 5.29 8.51
N GLU A 10 0.52 4.38 9.47
CA GLU A 10 0.10 4.63 10.85
C GLU A 10 1.25 4.35 11.81
N ASP A 11 1.37 5.20 12.83
CA ASP A 11 2.30 4.97 13.92
C ASP A 11 1.70 3.86 14.81
N ALA A 12 2.43 2.76 14.94
CA ALA A 12 1.96 1.59 15.67
C ALA A 12 2.58 1.44 17.06
N GLY A 13 3.16 2.54 17.59
CA GLY A 13 3.70 2.54 18.95
C GLY A 13 5.11 1.96 19.06
N GLY A 14 5.99 2.31 18.18
CA GLY A 14 7.38 1.83 18.16
C GLY A 14 7.86 1.48 16.77
N ASN A 15 6.90 1.34 15.86
CA ASN A 15 7.19 1.15 14.45
C ASN A 15 6.03 1.74 13.65
N TYR A 16 6.08 1.56 12.34
CA TYR A 16 5.03 2.04 11.45
C TYR A 16 4.41 0.87 10.73
N SER A 17 3.12 0.98 10.46
CA SER A 17 2.43 0.02 9.61
C SER A 17 1.79 0.75 8.45
N ALA A 18 1.64 0.06 7.32
CA ALA A 18 1.04 0.63 6.13
C ALA A 18 0.09 -0.37 5.50
N TYR A 19 -0.94 0.13 4.86
CA TYR A 19 -1.83 -0.71 4.06
C TYR A 19 -2.31 0.06 2.84
N VAL A 20 -2.82 -0.70 1.88
CA VAL A 20 -3.32 -0.15 0.62
C VAL A 20 -4.83 -0.36 0.59
N PRO A 21 -5.64 0.71 0.71
CA PRO A 21 -7.11 0.56 0.70
C PRO A 21 -7.66 -0.16 -0.52
N ASP A 22 -7.07 0.07 -1.69
CA ASP A 22 -7.55 -0.54 -2.93
C ASP A 22 -7.08 -1.98 -3.14
N LEU A 23 -6.16 -2.45 -2.32
CA LEU A 23 -5.62 -3.81 -2.42
C LEU A 23 -5.77 -4.51 -1.07
N PRO A 24 -6.93 -5.15 -0.82
CA PRO A 24 -7.18 -5.80 0.47
C PRO A 24 -6.10 -6.85 0.79
N GLY A 25 -5.61 -6.83 2.02
CA GLY A 25 -4.58 -7.75 2.46
C GLY A 25 -3.16 -7.30 2.14
N CYS A 26 -2.98 -6.20 1.44
CA CYS A 26 -1.65 -5.68 1.12
C CYS A 26 -1.21 -4.76 2.26
N VAL A 27 -0.36 -5.27 3.14
CA VAL A 27 0.10 -4.57 4.34
C VAL A 27 1.61 -4.73 4.51
N ALA A 28 2.22 -3.79 5.22
CA ALA A 28 3.64 -3.84 5.52
C ALA A 28 3.94 -3.13 6.84
N THR A 29 5.12 -3.39 7.40
CA THR A 29 5.58 -2.71 8.59
C THR A 29 7.03 -2.25 8.38
N GLY A 30 7.47 -1.28 9.17
CA GLY A 30 8.84 -0.79 9.12
C GLY A 30 9.16 0.06 10.35
N GLN A 31 10.44 0.29 10.58
CA GLN A 31 10.90 1.07 11.73
C GLN A 31 10.82 2.57 11.46
N THR A 32 10.86 2.97 10.21
CA THR A 32 10.77 4.36 9.80
C THR A 32 9.75 4.51 8.68
N ILE A 33 9.35 5.75 8.40
CA ILE A 33 8.43 6.03 7.29
C ILE A 33 9.06 5.62 5.96
N GLU A 34 10.37 5.87 5.79
CA GLU A 34 11.07 5.47 4.56
C GLU A 34 11.10 3.96 4.40
N GLU A 35 11.36 3.24 5.49
CA GLU A 35 11.39 1.78 5.46
C GLU A 35 10.02 1.19 5.14
N VAL A 36 8.97 1.65 5.83
CA VAL A 36 7.63 1.12 5.59
C VAL A 36 7.13 1.48 4.18
N SER A 37 7.53 2.64 3.66
CA SER A 37 7.18 3.04 2.30
C SER A 37 7.81 2.11 1.28
N ARG A 38 9.06 1.72 1.48
CA ARG A 38 9.75 0.77 0.62
C ARG A 38 9.11 -0.62 0.73
N GLU A 39 8.82 -1.05 1.95
CA GLU A 39 8.22 -2.36 2.17
C GLU A 39 6.82 -2.47 1.56
N ILE A 40 6.00 -1.42 1.68
CA ILE A 40 4.66 -1.45 1.10
C ILE A 40 4.72 -1.41 -0.43
N THR A 41 5.71 -0.73 -0.99
CA THR A 41 5.92 -0.68 -2.43
C THR A 41 6.21 -2.08 -2.96
N GLU A 42 7.11 -2.80 -2.30
CA GLU A 42 7.44 -4.18 -2.68
C GLU A 42 6.22 -5.10 -2.51
N ALA A 43 5.45 -4.89 -1.44
CA ALA A 43 4.24 -5.67 -1.21
C ALA A 43 3.21 -5.45 -2.31
N ILE A 44 3.05 -4.22 -2.78
CA ILE A 44 2.15 -3.90 -3.89
C ILE A 44 2.60 -4.61 -5.15
N GLU A 45 3.88 -4.51 -5.48
CA GLU A 45 4.43 -5.16 -6.68
C GLU A 45 4.20 -6.65 -6.66
N PHE A 46 4.47 -7.28 -5.52
CA PHE A 46 4.26 -8.71 -5.35
C PHE A 46 2.78 -9.09 -5.46
N HIS A 47 1.92 -8.29 -4.86
CA HIS A 47 0.47 -8.52 -4.89
C HIS A 47 -0.09 -8.44 -6.31
N LEU A 48 0.32 -7.42 -7.06
CA LEU A 48 -0.13 -7.24 -8.44
C LEU A 48 0.40 -8.34 -9.34
N GLU A 49 1.62 -8.78 -9.12
CA GLU A 49 2.23 -9.87 -9.86
C GLU A 49 1.45 -11.16 -9.65
N GLY A 50 1.05 -11.45 -8.41
CA GLY A 50 0.22 -12.60 -8.10
C GLY A 50 -1.13 -12.57 -8.79
N LEU A 51 -1.79 -11.41 -8.80
CA LEU A 51 -3.06 -11.26 -9.48
C LEU A 51 -2.91 -11.49 -10.98
N CYS A 52 -1.84 -10.99 -11.56
CA CYS A 52 -1.56 -11.14 -12.98
C CYS A 52 -1.34 -12.61 -13.35
N GLU A 53 -0.59 -13.33 -12.55
CA GLU A 53 -0.32 -14.76 -12.75
C GLU A 53 -1.58 -15.60 -12.66
N ASP A 54 -2.50 -15.23 -11.77
CA ASP A 54 -3.76 -15.94 -11.58
C ASP A 54 -4.83 -15.52 -12.58
N GLY A 55 -4.51 -14.57 -13.47
CA GLY A 55 -5.46 -14.06 -14.44
C GLY A 55 -6.59 -13.26 -13.84
N LEU A 56 -6.38 -12.73 -12.63
CA LEU A 56 -7.41 -11.94 -11.93
C LEU A 56 -7.32 -10.47 -12.32
N PRO A 57 -8.44 -9.74 -12.26
CA PRO A 57 -8.42 -8.31 -12.56
C PRO A 57 -7.56 -7.54 -11.56
N ILE A 58 -6.81 -6.58 -12.07
CA ILE A 58 -6.03 -5.68 -11.23
C ILE A 58 -6.93 -4.52 -10.81
N PRO A 59 -7.16 -4.31 -9.48
CA PRO A 59 -7.99 -3.21 -9.04
C PRO A 59 -7.42 -1.87 -9.47
N GLU A 60 -8.29 -0.98 -9.94
CA GLU A 60 -7.86 0.35 -10.30
C GLU A 60 -7.75 1.23 -9.06
N PRO A 61 -6.74 2.11 -8.99
CA PRO A 61 -6.60 3.02 -7.86
C PRO A 61 -7.80 3.97 -7.81
N SER A 62 -8.52 3.95 -6.71
CA SER A 62 -9.68 4.82 -6.52
C SER A 62 -9.58 5.67 -5.25
N THR A 63 -8.64 5.34 -4.36
CA THR A 63 -8.46 6.07 -3.13
C THR A 63 -7.86 7.45 -3.41
N VAL A 64 -8.47 8.47 -2.83
CA VAL A 64 -7.97 9.85 -2.90
C VAL A 64 -7.38 10.20 -1.54
N CYS A 65 -6.13 10.65 -1.52
CA CYS A 65 -5.46 11.06 -0.30
C CYS A 65 -5.69 12.57 -0.09
N ALA A 66 -6.17 12.92 1.08
CA ALA A 66 -6.43 14.32 1.42
C ALA A 66 -6.18 14.55 2.90
N TYR A 67 -5.89 15.81 3.24
CA TYR A 67 -5.67 16.21 4.62
C TYR A 67 -6.64 17.34 4.94
N VAL A 68 -7.20 17.30 6.13
CA VAL A 68 -8.13 18.31 6.60
C VAL A 68 -7.61 18.88 7.91
N GLU A 69 -7.54 20.20 7.98
CA GLU A 69 -7.16 20.89 9.22
C GLU A 69 -8.40 21.08 10.10
N VAL A 70 -8.26 20.76 11.36
CA VAL A 70 -9.34 20.89 12.32
C VAL A 70 -8.89 21.71 13.52
#